data_95f041e77a733392b775c94762b0a38f
#
_entry.id   95f041e77a733392b775c94762b0a38f
#
_cell.length_a   1.000
_cell.length_b   1.000
_cell.length_c   1.000
_cell.angle_alpha   90.00
_cell.angle_beta   90.00
_cell.angle_gamma   90.00
#
_symmetry.space_group_name_H-M   'P 1'
#
loop_
_entity.id
_entity.type
_entity.pdbx_description
1 polymer ?
#
loop_
_entity_poly.entity_id
_entity_poly.type
_entity_poly.pdbx_seq_one_letter_code
_entity_poly.pdbx_strand_id
1 'polypeptide(L)'
;MKNLYLIALLACSIHFSLFAQPCLPEGIVFGTQGSIDSFATNYPGCNAIVGDLTILGDDIVSLAGLEVIHSVGGDVVITFTSSLQRLEGLALDYILGDLAIASNPSLQTIDALDSLRYIGGNLVILENPLLENLVGLDSLNFASGNVEILFNQGLQNLNGLRVDSILGDLLIQFNPGLSDLTGLDSLHCVKNNFVLIANGGMTSMQGAD
;
A
#
# COMPACT_ATOMS: atom_id res chain seq x y z
N MET A 1 48.87 -31.26 -7.95
CA MET A 1 47.93 -30.81 -6.92
C MET A 1 47.85 -29.29 -6.80
N LYS A 2 47.90 -28.54 -7.95
CA LYS A 2 47.80 -27.05 -7.94
C LYS A 2 46.62 -26.49 -8.73
N ASN A 3 45.78 -27.34 -9.38
CA ASN A 3 44.70 -26.89 -10.24
C ASN A 3 43.27 -27.06 -9.64
N LEU A 4 43.18 -27.48 -8.35
CA LEU A 4 41.86 -27.72 -7.73
C LEU A 4 41.33 -26.51 -6.95
N TYR A 5 42.17 -25.49 -6.68
CA TYR A 5 41.78 -24.30 -5.92
C TYR A 5 41.23 -23.16 -6.77
N LEU A 6 41.41 -23.23 -8.10
CA LEU A 6 40.94 -22.11 -8.98
C LEU A 6 39.48 -22.25 -9.41
N ILE A 7 38.89 -23.45 -9.28
CA ILE A 7 37.49 -23.69 -9.69
C ILE A 7 36.51 -23.34 -8.56
N ALA A 8 36.96 -23.35 -7.30
CA ALA A 8 36.10 -23.02 -6.15
C ALA A 8 35.82 -21.51 -5.98
N LEU A 9 36.65 -20.65 -6.56
CA LEU A 9 36.49 -19.19 -6.47
C LEU A 9 35.57 -18.60 -7.56
N LEU A 10 35.30 -19.36 -8.63
CA LEU A 10 34.42 -18.90 -9.71
C LEU A 10 32.93 -19.24 -9.47
N ALA A 11 32.64 -20.17 -8.55
CA ALA A 11 31.27 -20.57 -8.24
C ALA A 11 30.59 -19.69 -7.19
N CYS A 12 31.32 -18.76 -6.56
CA CYS A 12 30.76 -17.87 -5.52
C CYS A 12 30.24 -16.54 -6.05
N SER A 13 30.38 -16.26 -7.37
CA SER A 13 30.00 -14.98 -7.96
C SER A 13 28.64 -14.98 -8.68
N ILE A 14 27.86 -16.06 -8.63
CA ILE A 14 26.61 -16.17 -9.39
C ILE A 14 25.34 -16.13 -8.50
N HIS A 15 25.47 -15.88 -7.18
CA HIS A 15 24.32 -15.89 -6.28
C HIS A 15 23.95 -14.51 -5.71
N PHE A 16 24.25 -13.42 -6.42
CA PHE A 16 23.99 -12.04 -5.95
C PHE A 16 22.78 -11.36 -6.61
N SER A 17 21.76 -12.08 -7.05
CA SER A 17 20.61 -11.44 -7.75
C SER A 17 19.26 -11.61 -7.04
N LEU A 18 19.24 -11.79 -5.72
CA LEU A 18 17.98 -11.85 -4.94
C LEU A 18 17.97 -10.88 -3.74
N PHE A 19 18.89 -9.94 -3.66
CA PHE A 19 18.83 -8.93 -2.63
C PHE A 19 18.17 -7.66 -3.21
N ALA A 20 17.28 -7.06 -2.42
CA ALA A 20 16.77 -5.73 -2.70
C ALA A 20 17.96 -4.80 -3.01
N GLN A 21 17.90 -4.07 -4.13
CA GLN A 21 18.88 -3.05 -4.46
C GLN A 21 18.37 -1.72 -3.88
N PRO A 22 18.86 -1.30 -2.70
CA PRO A 22 18.41 -0.06 -2.07
C PRO A 22 18.83 1.14 -2.90
N CYS A 23 17.94 2.09 -3.01
CA CYS A 23 18.10 3.29 -3.82
C CYS A 23 17.32 4.44 -3.18
N LEU A 24 17.56 5.66 -3.66
CA LEU A 24 16.78 6.84 -3.30
C LEU A 24 16.64 7.04 -1.78
N PRO A 25 17.76 7.29 -1.05
CA PRO A 25 17.70 7.47 0.40
C PRO A 25 16.89 8.70 0.84
N GLU A 26 16.77 9.70 -0.03
CA GLU A 26 15.94 10.91 0.20
C GLU A 26 14.48 10.72 -0.26
N GLY A 27 14.14 9.51 -0.75
CA GLY A 27 12.84 9.24 -1.33
C GLY A 27 12.69 9.73 -2.77
N ILE A 28 11.45 9.63 -3.29
CA ILE A 28 11.11 10.10 -4.63
C ILE A 28 9.67 10.64 -4.66
N VAL A 29 9.48 11.68 -5.47
CA VAL A 29 8.16 12.26 -5.77
C VAL A 29 7.87 12.10 -7.26
N PHE A 30 6.82 11.37 -7.60
CA PHE A 30 6.26 11.32 -8.95
C PHE A 30 5.15 12.36 -9.06
N GLY A 31 5.47 13.49 -9.71
CA GLY A 31 4.53 14.59 -9.91
C GLY A 31 3.86 14.63 -11.28
N THR A 32 4.27 13.73 -12.21
CA THR A 32 3.73 13.64 -13.57
C THR A 32 3.79 12.20 -14.08
N GLN A 33 2.96 11.87 -15.08
CA GLN A 33 3.03 10.56 -15.75
C GLN A 33 4.42 10.30 -16.34
N GLY A 34 5.03 11.32 -16.97
CA GLY A 34 6.38 11.18 -17.56
C GLY A 34 7.47 10.84 -16.54
N SER A 35 7.33 11.23 -15.28
CA SER A 35 8.26 10.85 -14.22
C SER A 35 8.15 9.36 -13.87
N ILE A 36 6.95 8.80 -13.89
CA ILE A 36 6.70 7.36 -13.72
C ILE A 36 7.26 6.58 -14.90
N ASP A 37 6.92 6.97 -16.14
CA ASP A 37 7.33 6.28 -17.37
C ASP A 37 8.86 6.21 -17.52
N SER A 38 9.57 7.17 -16.96
CA SER A 38 11.05 7.25 -17.03
C SER A 38 11.75 6.58 -15.84
N PHE A 39 11.03 6.09 -14.84
CA PHE A 39 11.63 5.57 -13.60
C PHE A 39 12.65 4.45 -13.85
N ALA A 40 12.26 3.40 -14.56
CA ALA A 40 13.13 2.25 -14.83
C ALA A 40 14.40 2.63 -15.64
N THR A 41 14.31 3.69 -16.46
CA THR A 41 15.45 4.22 -17.23
C THR A 41 16.37 5.06 -16.36
N ASN A 42 15.80 5.90 -15.50
CA ASN A 42 16.56 6.83 -14.65
C ASN A 42 17.19 6.12 -13.43
N TYR A 43 16.55 5.05 -12.94
CA TYR A 43 16.99 4.31 -11.75
C TYR A 43 17.05 2.80 -12.02
N PRO A 44 17.92 2.35 -12.95
CA PRO A 44 17.98 0.96 -13.35
C PRO A 44 18.37 0.05 -12.17
N GLY A 45 17.52 -0.97 -11.93
CA GLY A 45 17.73 -1.92 -10.83
C GLY A 45 17.26 -1.46 -9.46
N CYS A 46 16.72 -0.23 -9.33
CA CYS A 46 16.11 0.25 -8.09
C CYS A 46 14.82 -0.54 -7.81
N ASN A 47 14.81 -1.35 -6.76
CA ASN A 47 13.65 -2.14 -6.37
C ASN A 47 13.30 -2.02 -4.87
N ALA A 48 14.07 -1.25 -4.12
CA ALA A 48 13.84 -0.94 -2.72
C ALA A 48 14.16 0.55 -2.47
N ILE A 49 13.14 1.37 -2.37
CA ILE A 49 13.29 2.80 -2.03
C ILE A 49 13.62 2.88 -0.53
N VAL A 50 14.69 3.60 -0.17
CA VAL A 50 15.10 3.75 1.24
C VAL A 50 14.30 4.84 1.95
N GLY A 51 14.04 5.95 1.27
CA GLY A 51 13.21 7.06 1.78
C GLY A 51 11.74 6.88 1.43
N ASP A 52 11.03 7.99 1.28
CA ASP A 52 9.60 8.02 1.00
C ASP A 52 9.28 7.86 -0.50
N LEU A 53 8.09 7.33 -0.77
CA LEU A 53 7.51 7.29 -2.12
C LEU A 53 6.24 8.15 -2.13
N THR A 54 6.25 9.24 -2.88
CA THR A 54 5.07 10.10 -3.07
C THR A 54 4.63 10.10 -4.53
N ILE A 55 3.35 9.84 -4.76
CA ILE A 55 2.69 9.88 -6.07
C ILE A 55 1.58 10.93 -6.00
N LEU A 56 1.70 12.00 -6.79
CA LEU A 56 0.72 13.07 -6.84
C LEU A 56 0.74 13.74 -8.23
N GLY A 57 -0.41 14.10 -8.76
CA GLY A 57 -0.47 14.81 -10.04
C GLY A 57 -1.72 14.45 -10.85
N ASP A 58 -2.31 15.44 -11.48
CA ASP A 58 -3.57 15.31 -12.20
C ASP A 58 -3.46 14.54 -13.52
N ASP A 59 -2.26 14.50 -14.12
CA ASP A 59 -1.98 13.81 -15.37
C ASP A 59 -1.59 12.33 -15.19
N ILE A 60 -1.44 11.87 -13.95
CA ILE A 60 -1.10 10.48 -13.66
C ILE A 60 -2.33 9.60 -13.88
N VAL A 61 -2.22 8.70 -14.86
CA VAL A 61 -3.29 7.75 -15.25
C VAL A 61 -2.88 6.29 -15.05
N SER A 62 -1.58 6.01 -14.88
CA SER A 62 -1.01 4.66 -14.76
C SER A 62 0.22 4.67 -13.88
N LEU A 63 0.43 3.60 -13.11
CA LEU A 63 1.66 3.38 -12.35
C LEU A 63 2.56 2.33 -13.03
N ALA A 64 2.25 1.94 -14.28
CA ALA A 64 3.08 1.02 -15.04
C ALA A 64 4.52 1.53 -15.15
N GLY A 65 5.48 0.68 -14.82
CA GLY A 65 6.90 1.02 -14.71
C GLY A 65 7.41 1.07 -13.26
N LEU A 66 6.50 1.01 -12.26
CA LEU A 66 6.86 0.91 -10.85
C LEU A 66 6.78 -0.51 -10.29
N GLU A 67 6.43 -1.51 -11.12
CA GLU A 67 6.29 -2.93 -10.73
C GLU A 67 7.58 -3.53 -10.14
N VAL A 68 8.70 -2.90 -10.41
CA VAL A 68 10.00 -3.32 -9.90
C VAL A 68 10.23 -2.92 -8.45
N ILE A 69 9.39 -2.00 -7.90
CA ILE A 69 9.52 -1.52 -6.52
C ILE A 69 8.76 -2.47 -5.61
N HIS A 70 9.48 -3.18 -4.74
CA HIS A 70 8.90 -4.14 -3.80
C HIS A 70 8.86 -3.63 -2.36
N SER A 71 9.70 -2.67 -2.01
CA SER A 71 9.72 -2.13 -0.65
C SER A 71 10.03 -0.64 -0.58
N VAL A 72 9.45 0.00 0.43
CA VAL A 72 9.69 1.42 0.76
C VAL A 72 10.07 1.50 2.23
N GLY A 73 11.21 2.12 2.53
CA GLY A 73 11.75 2.28 3.87
C GLY A 73 11.11 3.43 4.66
N GLY A 74 10.56 4.41 3.96
CA GLY A 74 9.79 5.52 4.51
C GLY A 74 8.29 5.35 4.29
N ASP A 75 7.61 6.48 4.12
CA ASP A 75 6.17 6.55 3.87
C ASP A 75 5.83 6.34 2.40
N VAL A 76 4.65 5.78 2.13
CA VAL A 76 4.04 5.75 0.80
C VAL A 76 2.81 6.64 0.81
N VAL A 77 2.81 7.67 -0.04
CA VAL A 77 1.71 8.63 -0.14
C VAL A 77 1.22 8.70 -1.58
N ILE A 78 -0.05 8.35 -1.81
CA ILE A 78 -0.73 8.44 -3.12
C ILE A 78 -1.88 9.44 -2.93
N THR A 79 -1.73 10.63 -3.50
CA THR A 79 -2.68 11.71 -3.22
C THR A 79 -2.85 12.67 -4.40
N PHE A 80 -4.03 13.30 -4.48
CA PHE A 80 -4.35 14.28 -5.52
C PHE A 80 -4.08 13.79 -6.95
N THR A 81 -4.39 12.51 -7.21
CA THR A 81 -4.31 11.90 -8.55
C THR A 81 -5.71 11.88 -9.17
N SER A 82 -6.12 13.00 -9.78
CA SER A 82 -7.50 13.16 -10.24
C SER A 82 -7.89 12.22 -11.39
N SER A 83 -6.93 11.65 -12.09
CA SER A 83 -7.14 10.76 -13.25
C SER A 83 -6.82 9.29 -13.00
N LEU A 84 -6.17 8.95 -11.88
CA LEU A 84 -5.77 7.58 -11.55
C LEU A 84 -6.98 6.77 -11.06
N GLN A 85 -7.31 5.70 -11.79
CA GLN A 85 -8.45 4.84 -11.47
C GLN A 85 -8.04 3.57 -10.71
N ARG A 86 -6.79 3.13 -10.84
CA ARG A 86 -6.25 1.88 -10.29
C ARG A 86 -4.80 2.06 -9.90
N LEU A 87 -4.33 1.26 -8.95
CA LEU A 87 -2.92 1.23 -8.54
C LEU A 87 -2.11 0.20 -9.32
N GLU A 88 -2.64 -0.36 -10.43
CA GLU A 88 -1.93 -1.32 -11.28
C GLU A 88 -0.57 -0.76 -11.72
N GLY A 89 0.48 -1.53 -11.52
CA GLY A 89 1.86 -1.11 -11.67
C GLY A 89 2.59 -0.88 -10.35
N LEU A 90 1.90 -1.03 -9.21
CA LEU A 90 2.53 -0.94 -7.90
C LEU A 90 2.49 -2.32 -7.23
N ALA A 91 3.65 -2.91 -6.94
CA ALA A 91 3.78 -4.29 -6.44
C ALA A 91 4.56 -4.33 -5.11
N LEU A 92 4.05 -3.61 -4.10
CA LEU A 92 4.71 -3.47 -2.81
C LEU A 92 4.47 -4.70 -1.91
N ASP A 93 5.55 -5.23 -1.33
CA ASP A 93 5.51 -6.27 -0.30
C ASP A 93 5.56 -5.68 1.11
N TYR A 94 6.37 -4.60 1.30
CA TYR A 94 6.65 -4.01 2.62
C TYR A 94 6.74 -2.48 2.56
N ILE A 95 6.10 -1.82 3.52
CA ILE A 95 6.24 -0.38 3.79
C ILE A 95 6.66 -0.26 5.25
N LEU A 96 7.80 0.40 5.54
CA LEU A 96 8.29 0.52 6.91
C LEU A 96 7.72 1.76 7.62
N GLY A 97 7.25 2.75 6.88
CA GLY A 97 6.51 3.91 7.36
C GLY A 97 5.00 3.77 7.22
N ASP A 98 4.32 4.87 6.97
CA ASP A 98 2.88 4.97 6.76
C ASP A 98 2.48 4.62 5.31
N LEU A 99 1.26 4.12 5.11
CA LEU A 99 0.59 4.08 3.81
C LEU A 99 -0.60 5.03 3.83
N ALA A 100 -0.56 6.07 3.02
CA ALA A 100 -1.67 7.01 2.85
C ALA A 100 -2.16 7.02 1.39
N ILE A 101 -3.43 6.66 1.18
CA ILE A 101 -4.14 6.78 -0.10
C ILE A 101 -5.26 7.79 0.12
N ALA A 102 -5.05 9.04 -0.31
CA ALA A 102 -5.90 10.15 0.10
C ALA A 102 -6.27 11.09 -1.06
N SER A 103 -7.50 11.55 -1.09
CA SER A 103 -7.98 12.58 -2.03
C SER A 103 -7.76 12.21 -3.51
N ASN A 104 -8.09 10.94 -3.87
CA ASN A 104 -8.01 10.46 -5.25
C ASN A 104 -9.43 10.26 -5.81
N PRO A 105 -10.04 11.27 -6.43
CA PRO A 105 -11.46 11.29 -6.77
C PRO A 105 -11.88 10.26 -7.82
N SER A 106 -10.94 9.74 -8.62
CA SER A 106 -11.22 8.74 -9.67
C SER A 106 -10.82 7.32 -9.28
N LEU A 107 -10.20 7.11 -8.12
CA LEU A 107 -9.69 5.80 -7.69
C LEU A 107 -10.84 4.85 -7.35
N GLN A 108 -10.91 3.72 -8.08
CA GLN A 108 -11.96 2.71 -7.98
C GLN A 108 -11.52 1.46 -7.23
N THR A 109 -10.24 1.07 -7.34
CA THR A 109 -9.68 -0.14 -6.74
C THR A 109 -8.22 0.04 -6.32
N ILE A 110 -7.84 -0.71 -5.31
CA ILE A 110 -6.47 -0.82 -4.77
C ILE A 110 -5.95 -2.25 -4.85
N ASP A 111 -6.52 -3.08 -5.74
CA ASP A 111 -6.24 -4.50 -5.89
C ASP A 111 -4.78 -4.84 -6.19
N ALA A 112 -4.01 -3.91 -6.73
CA ALA A 112 -2.58 -4.06 -6.97
C ALA A 112 -1.72 -4.16 -5.69
N LEU A 113 -2.29 -3.91 -4.51
CA LEU A 113 -1.61 -4.06 -3.22
C LEU A 113 -1.74 -5.47 -2.63
N ASP A 114 -2.18 -6.45 -3.42
CA ASP A 114 -2.45 -7.83 -2.99
C ASP A 114 -1.23 -8.58 -2.40
N SER A 115 -0.02 -8.11 -2.71
CA SER A 115 1.23 -8.62 -2.17
C SER A 115 1.67 -7.94 -0.86
N LEU A 116 1.02 -6.84 -0.46
CA LEU A 116 1.41 -6.04 0.69
C LEU A 116 1.14 -6.76 2.01
N ARG A 117 2.20 -7.05 2.77
CA ARG A 117 2.17 -7.87 4.00
C ARG A 117 2.36 -7.09 5.28
N TYR A 118 2.99 -5.92 5.19
CA TYR A 118 3.40 -5.17 6.37
C TYR A 118 3.38 -3.67 6.13
N ILE A 119 2.81 -2.95 7.07
CA ILE A 119 2.87 -1.50 7.21
C ILE A 119 3.42 -1.20 8.61
N GLY A 120 4.58 -0.53 8.67
CA GLY A 120 5.28 -0.21 9.92
C GLY A 120 4.66 0.95 10.69
N GLY A 121 3.88 1.78 10.02
CA GLY A 121 3.17 2.93 10.56
C GLY A 121 1.65 2.80 10.44
N ASN A 122 0.99 3.88 10.06
CA ASN A 122 -0.46 3.98 9.89
C ASN A 122 -0.89 3.54 8.49
N LEU A 123 -2.11 3.00 8.40
CA LEU A 123 -2.84 2.83 7.15
C LEU A 123 -3.95 3.89 7.09
N VAL A 124 -3.89 4.79 6.11
CA VAL A 124 -4.87 5.87 5.93
C VAL A 124 -5.52 5.76 4.56
N ILE A 125 -6.83 5.53 4.52
CA ILE A 125 -7.67 5.55 3.31
C ILE A 125 -8.69 6.69 3.47
N LEU A 126 -8.41 7.81 2.79
CA LEU A 126 -9.11 9.07 3.05
C LEU A 126 -9.62 9.71 1.74
N GLU A 127 -10.89 10.09 1.69
CA GLU A 127 -11.44 10.88 0.57
C GLU A 127 -11.24 10.25 -0.82
N ASN A 128 -11.51 8.94 -0.94
CA ASN A 128 -11.56 8.24 -2.23
C ASN A 128 -13.02 7.88 -2.56
N PRO A 129 -13.79 8.79 -3.17
CA PRO A 129 -15.25 8.67 -3.26
C PRO A 129 -15.76 7.53 -4.14
N LEU A 130 -14.94 7.00 -5.06
CA LEU A 130 -15.31 5.90 -5.95
C LEU A 130 -14.74 4.54 -5.51
N LEU A 131 -14.00 4.48 -4.40
CA LEU A 131 -13.47 3.24 -3.85
C LEU A 131 -14.61 2.44 -3.19
N GLU A 132 -14.90 1.22 -3.70
CA GLU A 132 -16.04 0.43 -3.26
C GLU A 132 -15.73 -0.56 -2.13
N ASN A 133 -14.49 -1.02 -2.03
CA ASN A 133 -13.99 -1.99 -1.06
C ASN A 133 -12.46 -1.85 -0.90
N LEU A 134 -11.86 -2.70 -0.06
CA LEU A 134 -10.42 -2.68 0.22
C LEU A 134 -9.70 -3.93 -0.32
N VAL A 135 -10.28 -4.61 -1.32
CA VAL A 135 -9.62 -5.73 -2.01
C VAL A 135 -8.27 -5.26 -2.54
N GLY A 136 -7.23 -6.02 -2.24
CA GLY A 136 -5.83 -5.67 -2.42
C GLY A 136 -5.06 -5.59 -1.10
N LEU A 137 -5.74 -5.49 0.05
CA LEU A 137 -5.09 -5.59 1.36
C LEU A 137 -5.24 -6.99 1.98
N ASP A 138 -5.60 -7.99 1.17
CA ASP A 138 -5.87 -9.36 1.62
C ASP A 138 -4.65 -10.08 2.23
N SER A 139 -3.44 -9.65 1.87
CA SER A 139 -2.18 -10.17 2.41
C SER A 139 -1.66 -9.39 3.62
N LEU A 140 -2.30 -8.27 3.95
CA LEU A 140 -1.89 -7.42 5.06
C LEU A 140 -2.26 -8.06 6.39
N ASN A 141 -1.27 -8.61 7.08
CA ASN A 141 -1.50 -9.28 8.36
C ASN A 141 -1.42 -8.32 9.55
N PHE A 142 -0.70 -7.21 9.40
CA PHE A 142 -0.32 -6.38 10.53
C PHE A 142 -0.14 -4.90 10.15
N ALA A 143 -0.74 -4.01 10.94
CA ALA A 143 -0.50 -2.58 10.92
C ALA A 143 0.03 -2.14 12.30
N SER A 144 1.22 -1.52 12.34
CA SER A 144 1.85 -1.14 13.61
C SER A 144 1.27 0.14 14.21
N GLY A 145 0.63 0.97 13.39
CA GLY A 145 -0.01 2.22 13.79
C GLY A 145 -1.53 2.11 13.79
N ASN A 146 -2.17 3.24 13.50
CA ASN A 146 -3.61 3.33 13.34
C ASN A 146 -4.06 2.79 11.97
N VAL A 147 -5.32 2.35 11.90
CA VAL A 147 -6.04 2.12 10.65
C VAL A 147 -7.18 3.15 10.58
N GLU A 148 -7.12 4.03 9.59
CA GLU A 148 -8.03 5.16 9.42
C GLU A 148 -8.73 5.08 8.07
N ILE A 149 -10.04 4.86 8.06
CA ILE A 149 -10.88 4.73 6.87
C ILE A 149 -11.94 5.84 6.96
N LEU A 150 -11.68 6.96 6.26
CA LEU A 150 -12.39 8.20 6.49
C LEU A 150 -12.91 8.81 5.18
N PHE A 151 -14.15 9.28 5.17
CA PHE A 151 -14.74 10.06 4.06
C PHE A 151 -14.76 9.37 2.69
N ASN A 152 -14.85 8.03 2.64
CA ASN A 152 -14.95 7.27 1.39
C ASN A 152 -16.43 7.00 1.07
N GLN A 153 -17.05 7.88 0.26
CA GLN A 153 -18.51 7.86 0.03
C GLN A 153 -19.00 6.57 -0.66
N GLY A 154 -18.19 6.00 -1.56
CA GLY A 154 -18.52 4.81 -2.33
C GLY A 154 -18.26 3.50 -1.61
N LEU A 155 -17.56 3.53 -0.46
CA LEU A 155 -17.14 2.34 0.27
C LEU A 155 -18.35 1.60 0.83
N GLN A 156 -18.58 0.36 0.35
CA GLN A 156 -19.75 -0.46 0.69
C GLN A 156 -19.48 -1.45 1.83
N ASN A 157 -18.24 -1.94 1.92
CA ASN A 157 -17.76 -2.91 2.91
C ASN A 157 -16.23 -2.81 3.03
N LEU A 158 -15.65 -3.55 3.98
CA LEU A 158 -14.21 -3.55 4.23
C LEU A 158 -13.50 -4.78 3.66
N ASN A 159 -14.14 -5.49 2.70
CA ASN A 159 -13.56 -6.66 2.06
C ASN A 159 -12.15 -6.38 1.55
N GLY A 160 -11.21 -7.27 1.86
CA GLY A 160 -9.80 -7.12 1.59
C GLY A 160 -8.99 -6.69 2.80
N LEU A 161 -9.59 -6.02 3.80
CA LEU A 161 -8.86 -5.68 5.02
C LEU A 161 -8.79 -6.90 5.97
N ARG A 162 -7.73 -7.69 5.84
CA ARG A 162 -7.55 -8.95 6.60
C ARG A 162 -6.52 -8.84 7.71
N VAL A 163 -6.45 -7.69 8.36
CA VAL A 163 -5.54 -7.49 9.49
C VAL A 163 -5.95 -8.33 10.70
N ASP A 164 -4.99 -9.07 11.26
CA ASP A 164 -5.18 -9.83 12.50
C ASP A 164 -5.18 -8.93 13.73
N SER A 165 -4.28 -7.94 13.73
CA SER A 165 -4.10 -7.04 14.88
C SER A 165 -3.72 -5.64 14.44
N ILE A 166 -4.32 -4.63 15.08
CA ILE A 166 -4.00 -3.20 14.93
C ILE A 166 -3.41 -2.72 16.26
N LEU A 167 -2.15 -2.23 16.24
CA LEU A 167 -1.48 -1.76 17.46
C LEU A 167 -1.81 -0.32 17.84
N GLY A 168 -2.54 0.39 17.00
CA GLY A 168 -3.08 1.72 17.25
C GLY A 168 -4.60 1.71 17.43
N ASP A 169 -5.21 2.77 16.94
CA ASP A 169 -6.65 2.95 16.84
C ASP A 169 -7.20 2.37 15.51
N LEU A 170 -8.45 1.92 15.50
CA LEU A 170 -9.24 1.66 14.30
C LEU A 170 -10.33 2.73 14.21
N LEU A 171 -10.21 3.61 13.21
CA LEU A 171 -11.16 4.71 12.98
C LEU A 171 -11.88 4.49 11.65
N ILE A 172 -13.19 4.25 11.69
CA ILE A 172 -14.04 4.10 10.51
C ILE A 172 -15.13 5.18 10.61
N GLN A 173 -14.94 6.26 9.83
CA GLN A 173 -15.77 7.44 10.03
C GLN A 173 -16.18 8.09 8.70
N PHE A 174 -17.40 8.61 8.66
CA PHE A 174 -17.94 9.38 7.52
C PHE A 174 -17.89 8.61 6.18
N ASN A 175 -18.16 7.29 6.21
CA ASN A 175 -18.31 6.45 5.01
C ASN A 175 -19.81 6.12 4.82
N PRO A 176 -20.60 7.00 4.20
CA PRO A 176 -22.06 6.85 4.15
C PRO A 176 -22.55 5.65 3.33
N GLY A 177 -21.71 5.12 2.42
CA GLY A 177 -22.01 3.91 1.64
C GLY A 177 -21.80 2.61 2.40
N LEU A 178 -21.07 2.63 3.54
CA LEU A 178 -20.72 1.43 4.31
C LEU A 178 -21.97 0.78 4.90
N SER A 179 -22.27 -0.47 4.50
CA SER A 179 -23.46 -1.23 4.89
C SER A 179 -23.23 -2.09 6.13
N ASP A 180 -22.03 -2.59 6.30
CA ASP A 180 -21.60 -3.49 7.38
C ASP A 180 -20.07 -3.47 7.54
N LEU A 181 -19.53 -4.29 8.44
CA LEU A 181 -18.10 -4.39 8.72
C LEU A 181 -17.46 -5.67 8.13
N THR A 182 -18.10 -6.28 7.12
CA THR A 182 -17.53 -7.45 6.42
C THR A 182 -16.14 -7.11 5.90
N GLY A 183 -15.16 -7.92 6.26
CA GLY A 183 -13.73 -7.70 6.03
C GLY A 183 -12.92 -7.55 7.31
N LEU A 184 -13.60 -7.32 8.48
CA LEU A 184 -12.94 -7.38 9.79
C LEU A 184 -12.99 -8.78 10.44
N ASP A 185 -13.47 -9.79 9.73
CA ASP A 185 -13.65 -11.16 10.25
C ASP A 185 -12.35 -11.79 10.79
N SER A 186 -11.19 -11.28 10.36
CA SER A 186 -9.87 -11.74 10.84
C SER A 186 -9.32 -10.90 12.00
N LEU A 187 -10.00 -9.81 12.37
CA LEU A 187 -9.49 -8.88 13.37
C LEU A 187 -9.72 -9.43 14.78
N HIS A 188 -8.63 -9.74 15.49
CA HIS A 188 -8.67 -10.26 16.85
C HIS A 188 -8.40 -9.18 17.90
N CYS A 189 -7.66 -8.13 17.57
CA CYS A 189 -7.24 -7.12 18.53
C CYS A 189 -7.11 -5.73 17.93
N VAL A 190 -7.74 -4.76 18.57
CA VAL A 190 -7.43 -3.32 18.45
C VAL A 190 -6.86 -2.89 19.80
N LYS A 191 -5.60 -2.48 19.84
CA LYS A 191 -4.91 -2.20 21.10
C LYS A 191 -5.44 -0.97 21.83
N ASN A 192 -5.86 0.04 21.07
CA ASN A 192 -6.36 1.30 21.63
C ASN A 192 -7.88 1.41 21.42
N ASN A 193 -8.35 2.34 20.60
CA ASN A 193 -9.77 2.60 20.41
C ASN A 193 -10.28 2.01 19.09
N PHE A 194 -11.50 1.48 19.11
CA PHE A 194 -12.29 1.23 17.92
C PHE A 194 -13.39 2.29 17.86
N VAL A 195 -13.32 3.15 16.84
CA VAL A 195 -14.24 4.30 16.69
C VAL A 195 -15.02 4.16 15.39
N LEU A 196 -16.35 4.10 15.51
CA LEU A 196 -17.27 3.96 14.38
C LEU A 196 -18.27 5.13 14.44
N ILE A 197 -18.10 6.13 13.55
CA ILE A 197 -18.90 7.36 13.58
C ILE A 197 -19.37 7.73 12.18
N ALA A 198 -20.63 8.15 12.07
CA ALA A 198 -21.22 8.76 10.87
C ALA A 198 -21.12 7.90 9.59
N ASN A 199 -21.22 6.58 9.73
CA ASN A 199 -21.36 5.63 8.63
C ASN A 199 -22.85 5.37 8.39
N GLY A 200 -23.54 6.31 7.73
CA GLY A 200 -25.00 6.35 7.66
C GLY A 200 -25.67 5.20 6.89
N GLY A 201 -24.92 4.45 6.08
CA GLY A 201 -25.41 3.28 5.35
C GLY A 201 -25.47 2.00 6.17
N MET A 202 -24.87 1.99 7.36
CA MET A 202 -24.77 0.77 8.19
C MET A 202 -26.12 0.26 8.66
N THR A 203 -26.41 -0.97 8.31
CA THR A 203 -27.62 -1.71 8.72
C THR A 203 -27.31 -2.92 9.59
N SER A 204 -26.03 -3.30 9.70
CA SER A 204 -25.54 -4.49 10.40
C SER A 204 -24.15 -4.26 10.98
N MET A 205 -23.81 -5.00 12.04
CA MET A 205 -22.46 -5.11 12.60
C MET A 205 -21.76 -6.39 12.13
N GLN A 206 -22.25 -7.03 11.07
CA GLN A 206 -21.63 -8.24 10.50
C GLN A 206 -20.15 -7.95 10.17
N GLY A 207 -19.26 -8.87 10.52
CA GLY A 207 -17.81 -8.74 10.38
C GLY A 207 -17.10 -8.21 11.63
N ALA A 208 -17.85 -7.86 12.70
CA ALA A 208 -17.29 -7.45 14.00
C ALA A 208 -17.62 -8.45 15.12
N ASP A 209 -17.79 -9.74 14.78
CA ASP A 209 -18.20 -10.82 15.68
C ASP A 209 -17.01 -11.42 16.47
#